data_c28609f155b65ac9025cc1e162907db2
#
_entry.id   c28609f155b65ac9025cc1e162907db2
#
_cell.length_a   1.000
_cell.length_b   1.000
_cell.length_c   1.000
_cell.angle_alpha   90.00
_cell.angle_beta   90.00
_cell.angle_gamma   90.00
#
_symmetry.space_group_name_H-M   'P 1'
#
loop_
_entity.id
_entity.type
_entity.pdbx_description
1 polymer ?
#
loop_
_entity_poly.entity_id
_entity_poly.type
_entity_poly.pdbx_seq_one_letter_code
_entity_poly.pdbx_strand_id
1 'polypeptide(L)'
;HTGGPFSSLDFTYVLYNDFLKYDPDDDQWFDRDRFVLSPGHESALLYSMMCLIGWLDIKDLKEFRQLGSKTPGHPERGLTPGVECTTGPLGQGVANAVGMAVSEAILRNQFSEDIVSHYTYLLHSDGDIQEPVAQGAIALAGHWGLSRLIGYYDANKAQIAGKVSRSDTTDYKMFYESNNWHVQEVDGQDREAIRSAIRIAQMEIEKPSIIIGHNVIAPGCATMEGNHNTHGAP
;
A
#
# COMPACT_ATOMS: atom_id res chain seq x y z
N HIS A 1 -7.82 14.53 -0.61
CA HIS A 1 -7.54 13.71 0.58
C HIS A 1 -6.11 13.98 1.05
N THR A 2 -5.95 14.54 2.24
CA THR A 2 -4.63 14.90 2.80
C THR A 2 -4.28 14.07 4.02
N GLY A 3 -5.24 13.70 4.84
CA GLY A 3 -5.01 13.00 6.10
C GLY A 3 -4.39 11.60 5.93
N GLY A 4 -4.90 10.80 4.99
CA GLY A 4 -4.38 9.47 4.67
C GLY A 4 -2.94 9.51 4.13
N PRO A 5 -2.61 10.35 3.12
CA PRO A 5 -1.25 10.54 2.66
C PRO A 5 -0.22 10.82 3.76
N PHE A 6 -0.57 11.64 4.74
CA PHE A 6 0.31 11.89 5.91
C PHE A 6 0.35 10.72 6.88
N SER A 7 -0.77 9.99 7.05
CA SER A 7 -0.84 8.80 7.89
C SER A 7 0.12 7.70 7.41
N SER A 8 0.15 7.47 6.09
CA SER A 8 0.93 6.41 5.44
C SER A 8 2.35 6.83 5.03
N LEU A 9 2.74 8.09 5.31
CA LEU A 9 3.99 8.67 4.81
C LEU A 9 5.23 7.93 5.31
N ASP A 10 5.30 7.63 6.62
CA ASP A 10 6.48 7.01 7.21
C ASP A 10 6.73 5.61 6.67
N PHE A 11 5.67 4.79 6.50
CA PHE A 11 5.79 3.50 5.85
C PHE A 11 6.26 3.64 4.41
N THR A 12 5.61 4.50 3.63
CA THR A 12 5.92 4.63 2.19
C THR A 12 7.34 5.17 1.99
N TYR A 13 7.76 6.14 2.81
CA TYR A 13 9.13 6.64 2.79
C TYR A 13 10.16 5.54 3.09
N VAL A 14 9.97 4.78 4.17
CA VAL A 14 10.88 3.68 4.54
C VAL A 14 10.93 2.64 3.43
N LEU A 15 9.77 2.27 2.87
CA LEU A 15 9.70 1.30 1.78
C LEU A 15 10.52 1.75 0.56
N TYR A 16 10.26 2.95 0.05
CA TYR A 16 10.91 3.46 -1.16
C TYR A 16 12.40 3.76 -0.98
N ASN A 17 12.80 4.20 0.21
CA ASN A 17 14.19 4.56 0.51
C ASN A 17 15.08 3.37 0.82
N ASP A 18 14.56 2.33 1.49
CA ASP A 18 15.39 1.29 2.09
C ASP A 18 15.17 -0.11 1.48
N PHE A 19 14.03 -0.37 0.84
CA PHE A 19 13.63 -1.74 0.47
C PHE A 19 13.21 -1.92 -0.98
N LEU A 20 12.41 -0.99 -1.52
CA LEU A 20 11.80 -1.16 -2.84
C LEU A 20 12.87 -1.29 -3.92
N LYS A 21 12.88 -2.42 -4.61
CA LYS A 21 13.78 -2.67 -5.75
C LYS A 21 13.19 -2.05 -7.01
N TYR A 22 13.79 -0.98 -7.51
CA TYR A 22 13.37 -0.26 -8.71
C TYR A 22 14.57 0.29 -9.49
N ASP A 23 14.36 0.66 -10.74
CA ASP A 23 15.32 1.38 -11.56
C ASP A 23 14.76 2.79 -11.87
N PRO A 24 15.47 3.88 -11.51
CA PRO A 24 15.04 5.24 -11.82
C PRO A 24 14.89 5.52 -13.33
N ASP A 25 15.65 4.84 -14.16
CA ASP A 25 15.71 5.02 -15.62
C ASP A 25 14.77 4.06 -16.38
N ASP A 26 14.23 3.02 -15.70
CA ASP A 26 13.33 2.02 -16.31
C ASP A 26 12.18 1.63 -15.36
N ASP A 27 11.06 2.33 -15.47
CA ASP A 27 9.83 2.03 -14.73
C ASP A 27 9.14 0.73 -15.21
N GLN A 28 9.63 0.13 -16.31
CA GLN A 28 9.14 -1.13 -16.88
C GLN A 28 10.06 -2.32 -16.58
N TRP A 29 11.15 -2.13 -15.85
CA TRP A 29 12.04 -3.23 -15.50
C TRP A 29 11.28 -4.45 -14.97
N PHE A 30 11.51 -5.58 -15.61
CA PHE A 30 10.69 -6.78 -15.44
C PHE A 30 10.66 -7.30 -14.00
N ASP A 31 11.82 -7.37 -13.31
CA ASP A 31 11.94 -7.92 -11.96
C ASP A 31 12.02 -6.82 -10.87
N ARG A 32 11.53 -5.62 -11.15
CA ARG A 32 11.35 -4.60 -10.11
C ARG A 32 10.23 -4.98 -9.15
N ASP A 33 10.32 -4.55 -7.91
CA ASP A 33 9.22 -4.71 -6.97
C ASP A 33 7.96 -3.98 -7.42
N ARG A 34 6.80 -4.47 -6.99
CA ARG A 34 5.51 -3.85 -7.25
C ARG A 34 5.02 -3.14 -5.99
N PHE A 35 4.59 -1.90 -6.14
CA PHE A 35 3.91 -1.18 -5.07
C PHE A 35 2.48 -0.84 -5.49
N VAL A 36 1.51 -1.37 -4.76
CA VAL A 36 0.08 -1.13 -4.99
C VAL A 36 -0.47 -0.22 -3.91
N LEU A 37 -0.91 0.96 -4.31
CA LEU A 37 -1.69 1.87 -3.47
C LEU A 37 -3.17 1.54 -3.66
N SER A 38 -3.77 0.77 -2.74
CA SER A 38 -5.18 0.38 -2.82
C SER A 38 -6.12 1.54 -2.52
N PRO A 39 -5.89 2.37 -1.46
CA PRO A 39 -6.69 3.58 -1.25
C PRO A 39 -6.30 4.67 -2.26
N GLY A 40 -6.82 4.55 -3.49
CA GLY A 40 -6.43 5.41 -4.61
C GLY A 40 -6.60 6.91 -4.36
N HIS A 41 -7.45 7.29 -3.41
CA HIS A 41 -7.58 8.67 -2.96
C HIS A 41 -6.33 9.25 -2.26
N GLU A 42 -5.39 8.39 -1.86
CA GLU A 42 -4.07 8.78 -1.33
C GLU A 42 -3.03 9.02 -2.43
N SER A 43 -3.44 9.18 -3.67
CA SER A 43 -2.60 9.35 -4.86
C SER A 43 -1.51 10.42 -4.72
N ALA A 44 -1.75 11.49 -3.95
CA ALA A 44 -0.77 12.54 -3.71
C ALA A 44 0.51 11.98 -3.05
N LEU A 45 0.39 10.99 -2.15
CA LEU A 45 1.52 10.29 -1.54
C LEU A 45 2.32 9.55 -2.60
N LEU A 46 1.64 8.72 -3.42
CA LEU A 46 2.28 7.94 -4.47
C LEU A 46 3.03 8.82 -5.47
N TYR A 47 2.41 9.88 -5.97
CA TYR A 47 3.04 10.80 -6.92
C TYR A 47 4.22 11.55 -6.31
N SER A 48 4.15 11.87 -5.01
CA SER A 48 5.28 12.48 -4.30
C SER A 48 6.48 11.53 -4.26
N MET A 49 6.27 10.25 -3.95
CA MET A 49 7.32 9.24 -3.99
C MET A 49 7.89 9.09 -5.41
N MET A 50 7.04 9.02 -6.44
CA MET A 50 7.48 8.94 -7.83
C MET A 50 8.31 10.15 -8.28
N CYS A 51 8.00 11.35 -7.77
CA CYS A 51 8.86 12.51 -7.98
C CYS A 51 10.23 12.36 -7.29
N LEU A 52 10.26 11.84 -6.08
CA LEU A 52 11.50 11.68 -5.32
C LEU A 52 12.44 10.65 -5.94
N ILE A 53 11.90 9.59 -6.56
CA ILE A 53 12.70 8.56 -7.24
C ILE A 53 13.00 8.85 -8.71
N GLY A 54 12.48 9.95 -9.26
CA GLY A 54 12.79 10.41 -10.61
C GLY A 54 11.83 9.94 -11.72
N TRP A 55 10.77 9.20 -11.40
CA TRP A 55 9.79 8.76 -12.43
C TRP A 55 8.79 9.85 -12.83
N LEU A 56 8.58 10.86 -11.98
CA LEU A 56 7.79 12.05 -12.28
C LEU A 56 8.60 13.33 -12.08
N ASP A 57 8.30 14.34 -12.87
CA ASP A 57 8.84 15.69 -12.69
C ASP A 57 7.97 16.46 -11.66
N ILE A 58 8.60 17.37 -10.93
CA ILE A 58 7.88 18.25 -9.96
C ILE A 58 6.79 19.10 -10.66
N LYS A 59 6.93 19.38 -11.95
CA LYS A 59 5.89 20.06 -12.73
C LYS A 59 4.63 19.20 -12.87
N ASP A 60 4.78 17.87 -13.05
CA ASP A 60 3.64 16.96 -13.15
C ASP A 60 2.89 16.91 -11.81
N LEU A 61 3.60 16.97 -10.66
CA LEU A 61 3.00 17.04 -9.34
C LEU A 61 2.23 18.36 -9.10
N LYS A 62 2.73 19.48 -9.63
CA LYS A 62 2.03 20.78 -9.58
C LYS A 62 0.72 20.80 -10.36
N GLU A 63 0.59 19.93 -11.35
CA GLU A 63 -0.62 19.73 -12.15
C GLU A 63 -1.60 18.73 -11.52
N PHE A 64 -1.43 18.41 -10.22
CA PHE A 64 -2.27 17.44 -9.51
C PHE A 64 -3.76 17.73 -9.68
N ARG A 65 -4.51 16.73 -10.16
CA ARG A 65 -5.95 16.79 -10.43
C ARG A 65 -6.38 17.77 -11.53
N GLN A 66 -5.46 18.29 -12.33
CA GLN A 66 -5.79 19.09 -13.49
C GLN A 66 -6.17 18.20 -14.67
N LEU A 67 -7.06 18.68 -15.53
CA LEU A 67 -7.50 17.94 -16.72
C LEU A 67 -6.30 17.67 -17.65
N GLY A 68 -6.11 16.39 -18.00
CA GLY A 68 -5.00 15.97 -18.90
C GLY A 68 -3.65 15.84 -18.23
N SER A 69 -3.55 16.05 -16.90
CA SER A 69 -2.28 15.87 -16.18
C SER A 69 -1.94 14.39 -16.02
N LYS A 70 -0.66 14.11 -15.76
CA LYS A 70 -0.18 12.77 -15.39
C LYS A 70 -0.47 12.38 -13.95
N THR A 71 -1.06 13.29 -13.16
CA THR A 71 -1.32 13.11 -11.72
C THR A 71 -2.81 13.28 -11.43
N PRO A 72 -3.68 12.37 -11.93
CA PRO A 72 -5.11 12.41 -11.66
C PRO A 72 -5.41 12.18 -10.18
N GLY A 73 -6.64 12.47 -9.75
CA GLY A 73 -7.05 12.35 -8.35
C GLY A 73 -6.99 10.93 -7.77
N HIS A 74 -6.98 9.91 -8.64
CA HIS A 74 -6.75 8.50 -8.33
C HIS A 74 -5.75 7.94 -9.34
N PRO A 75 -4.87 7.01 -8.96
CA PRO A 75 -3.85 6.49 -9.88
C PRO A 75 -4.47 5.75 -11.07
N GLU A 76 -3.93 5.99 -12.25
CA GLU A 76 -4.34 5.32 -13.48
C GLU A 76 -3.13 4.65 -14.14
N ARG A 77 -3.21 3.33 -14.31
CA ARG A 77 -2.17 2.56 -15.02
C ARG A 77 -2.10 2.99 -16.47
N GLY A 78 -0.87 3.22 -16.95
CA GLY A 78 -0.60 3.65 -18.31
C GLY A 78 -0.65 5.18 -18.52
N LEU A 79 -1.15 5.94 -17.54
CA LEU A 79 -1.10 7.40 -17.54
C LEU A 79 0.10 7.92 -16.74
N THR A 80 0.28 7.40 -15.54
CA THR A 80 1.38 7.79 -14.65
C THR A 80 2.45 6.71 -14.66
N PRO A 81 3.73 7.03 -14.95
CA PRO A 81 4.83 6.07 -14.87
C PRO A 81 4.88 5.36 -13.52
N GLY A 82 5.15 4.05 -13.51
CA GLY A 82 5.28 3.26 -12.29
C GLY A 82 3.98 2.92 -11.55
N VAL A 83 2.82 3.37 -12.00
CA VAL A 83 1.52 2.96 -11.44
C VAL A 83 1.19 1.54 -11.87
N GLU A 84 1.09 0.64 -10.90
CA GLU A 84 0.87 -0.80 -11.12
C GLU A 84 -0.55 -1.14 -11.55
N CYS A 85 -1.54 -0.48 -10.95
CA CYS A 85 -2.95 -0.66 -11.29
C CYS A 85 -3.76 0.61 -11.04
N THR A 86 -4.85 0.74 -11.78
CA THR A 86 -5.84 1.79 -11.55
C THR A 86 -6.60 1.47 -10.27
N THR A 87 -6.60 2.40 -9.32
CA THR A 87 -7.32 2.27 -8.05
C THR A 87 -8.23 3.47 -7.80
N GLY A 88 -9.13 3.33 -6.83
CA GLY A 88 -10.16 4.32 -6.51
C GLY A 88 -11.36 3.63 -5.89
N PRO A 89 -12.00 2.65 -6.57
CA PRO A 89 -12.94 1.74 -5.90
C PRO A 89 -12.20 0.93 -4.84
N LEU A 90 -12.60 1.08 -3.58
CA LEU A 90 -11.92 0.48 -2.42
C LEU A 90 -11.88 -1.07 -2.52
N GLY A 91 -10.84 -1.66 -1.99
CA GLY A 91 -10.61 -3.11 -1.98
C GLY A 91 -10.06 -3.69 -3.30
N GLN A 92 -10.22 -3.00 -4.43
CA GLN A 92 -9.77 -3.52 -5.73
C GLN A 92 -8.25 -3.63 -5.81
N GLY A 93 -7.52 -2.66 -5.24
CA GLY A 93 -6.06 -2.69 -5.19
C GLY A 93 -5.53 -3.90 -4.41
N VAL A 94 -6.20 -4.29 -3.33
CA VAL A 94 -5.86 -5.51 -2.56
C VAL A 94 -5.92 -6.74 -3.46
N ALA A 95 -7.02 -6.91 -4.21
CA ALA A 95 -7.17 -8.05 -5.12
C ALA A 95 -6.15 -8.02 -6.27
N ASN A 96 -5.82 -6.83 -6.81
CA ASN A 96 -4.77 -6.68 -7.83
C ASN A 96 -3.40 -7.08 -7.28
N ALA A 97 -3.04 -6.66 -6.06
CA ALA A 97 -1.78 -7.04 -5.42
C ALA A 97 -1.66 -8.56 -5.23
N VAL A 98 -2.74 -9.21 -4.80
CA VAL A 98 -2.79 -10.68 -4.72
C VAL A 98 -2.57 -11.31 -6.10
N GLY A 99 -3.21 -10.80 -7.14
CA GLY A 99 -3.02 -11.27 -8.52
C GLY A 99 -1.57 -11.10 -9.01
N MET A 100 -0.90 -10.00 -8.66
CA MET A 100 0.52 -9.78 -8.97
C MET A 100 1.43 -10.76 -8.24
N ALA A 101 1.16 -11.03 -6.96
CA ALA A 101 1.92 -12.02 -6.19
C ALA A 101 1.71 -13.46 -6.70
N VAL A 102 0.51 -13.80 -7.17
CA VAL A 102 0.26 -15.07 -7.88
C VAL A 102 1.09 -15.15 -9.16
N SER A 103 1.13 -14.07 -9.93
CA SER A 103 1.91 -14.01 -11.18
C SER A 103 3.40 -14.17 -10.89
N GLU A 104 3.94 -13.53 -9.86
CA GLU A 104 5.32 -13.71 -9.41
C GLU A 104 5.59 -15.18 -9.08
N ALA A 105 4.75 -15.80 -8.25
CA ALA A 105 4.93 -17.19 -7.82
C ALA A 105 4.93 -18.17 -9.01
N ILE A 106 4.06 -17.96 -10.02
CA ILE A 106 4.02 -18.75 -11.25
C ILE A 106 5.32 -18.55 -12.05
N LEU A 107 5.71 -17.30 -12.27
CA LEU A 107 6.90 -16.97 -13.07
C LEU A 107 8.18 -17.45 -12.40
N ARG A 108 8.31 -17.28 -11.08
CA ARG A 108 9.45 -17.79 -10.30
C ARG A 108 9.56 -19.32 -10.38
N ASN A 109 8.45 -20.02 -10.32
CA ASN A 109 8.44 -21.47 -10.47
C ASN A 109 8.79 -21.92 -11.90
N GLN A 110 8.44 -21.11 -12.92
CA GLN A 110 8.71 -21.40 -14.33
C GLN A 110 10.15 -21.05 -14.74
N PHE A 111 10.71 -19.94 -14.27
CA PHE A 111 11.98 -19.36 -14.72
C PHE A 111 13.10 -19.40 -13.69
N SER A 112 12.86 -19.79 -12.47
CA SER A 112 13.71 -19.77 -11.29
C SER A 112 13.77 -18.42 -10.56
N GLU A 113 14.21 -18.50 -9.30
CA GLU A 113 14.37 -17.35 -8.40
C GLU A 113 15.49 -16.38 -8.86
N ASP A 114 16.46 -16.86 -9.60
CA ASP A 114 17.53 -16.01 -10.16
C ASP A 114 17.01 -15.02 -11.20
N ILE A 115 15.86 -15.30 -11.81
CA ILE A 115 15.26 -14.47 -12.86
C ILE A 115 14.06 -13.68 -12.33
N VAL A 116 13.24 -14.29 -11.46
CA VAL A 116 12.03 -13.67 -10.91
C VAL A 116 12.10 -13.72 -9.39
N SER A 117 12.28 -12.55 -8.78
CA SER A 117 12.50 -12.47 -7.33
C SER A 117 11.84 -11.26 -6.65
N HIS A 118 10.98 -10.55 -7.38
CA HIS A 118 10.38 -9.32 -6.87
C HIS A 118 9.32 -9.57 -5.81
N TYR A 119 9.19 -8.62 -4.90
CA TYR A 119 8.08 -8.53 -3.95
C TYR A 119 6.92 -7.73 -4.53
N THR A 120 5.72 -8.02 -4.03
CA THR A 120 4.57 -7.14 -4.16
C THR A 120 4.28 -6.50 -2.81
N TYR A 121 4.42 -5.19 -2.73
CA TYR A 121 4.06 -4.39 -1.56
C TYR A 121 2.69 -3.78 -1.76
N LEU A 122 1.85 -3.90 -0.75
CA LEU A 122 0.47 -3.40 -0.76
C LEU A 122 0.27 -2.42 0.40
N LEU A 123 -0.16 -1.20 0.10
CA LEU A 123 -0.72 -0.30 1.09
C LEU A 123 -2.24 -0.35 0.97
N HIS A 124 -2.94 -0.64 2.06
CA HIS A 124 -4.40 -0.59 2.12
C HIS A 124 -4.89 0.11 3.40
N SER A 125 -6.15 0.49 3.41
CA SER A 125 -6.76 1.32 4.44
C SER A 125 -7.93 0.64 5.15
N ASP A 126 -8.47 1.29 6.18
CA ASP A 126 -9.68 0.89 6.88
C ASP A 126 -10.88 0.67 5.94
N GLY A 127 -11.03 1.50 4.91
CA GLY A 127 -12.10 1.36 3.93
C GLY A 127 -11.90 0.17 2.99
N ASP A 128 -10.63 -0.10 2.59
CA ASP A 128 -10.34 -1.24 1.70
C ASP A 128 -10.67 -2.59 2.33
N ILE A 129 -10.29 -2.78 3.60
CA ILE A 129 -10.44 -4.07 4.28
C ILE A 129 -11.90 -4.43 4.55
N GLN A 130 -12.80 -3.46 4.60
CA GLN A 130 -14.24 -3.69 4.75
C GLN A 130 -14.91 -4.21 3.46
N GLU A 131 -14.24 -4.07 2.32
CA GLU A 131 -14.79 -4.53 1.03
C GLU A 131 -14.69 -6.06 0.88
N PRO A 132 -15.77 -6.75 0.50
CA PRO A 132 -15.77 -8.21 0.33
C PRO A 132 -14.70 -8.71 -0.66
N VAL A 133 -14.39 -7.93 -1.70
CA VAL A 133 -13.35 -8.27 -2.67
C VAL A 133 -11.97 -8.33 -2.03
N ALA A 134 -11.66 -7.42 -1.10
CA ALA A 134 -10.41 -7.45 -0.34
C ALA A 134 -10.35 -8.67 0.58
N GLN A 135 -11.41 -8.92 1.34
CA GLN A 135 -11.47 -10.06 2.27
C GLN A 135 -11.33 -11.40 1.54
N GLY A 136 -12.00 -11.57 0.40
CA GLY A 136 -11.86 -12.76 -0.43
C GLY A 136 -10.44 -12.94 -0.99
N ALA A 137 -9.81 -11.86 -1.43
CA ALA A 137 -8.43 -11.89 -1.94
C ALA A 137 -7.42 -12.21 -0.83
N ILE A 138 -7.58 -11.65 0.37
CA ILE A 138 -6.75 -11.95 1.54
C ILE A 138 -6.83 -13.42 1.91
N ALA A 139 -8.03 -14.01 1.92
CA ALA A 139 -8.22 -15.43 2.20
C ALA A 139 -7.50 -16.31 1.17
N LEU A 140 -7.58 -15.98 -0.12
CA LEU A 140 -6.87 -16.70 -1.19
C LEU A 140 -5.35 -16.58 -1.04
N ALA A 141 -4.83 -15.39 -0.74
CA ALA A 141 -3.39 -15.15 -0.57
C ALA A 141 -2.80 -16.02 0.55
N GLY A 142 -3.46 -16.10 1.69
CA GLY A 142 -3.04 -16.95 2.79
C GLY A 142 -3.17 -18.44 2.47
N HIS A 143 -4.25 -18.84 1.76
CA HIS A 143 -4.43 -20.23 1.30
C HIS A 143 -3.31 -20.69 0.37
N TRP A 144 -2.85 -19.82 -0.53
CA TRP A 144 -1.77 -20.13 -1.48
C TRP A 144 -0.36 -19.88 -0.94
N GLY A 145 -0.22 -19.34 0.26
CA GLY A 145 1.09 -19.08 0.88
C GLY A 145 1.94 -18.10 0.08
N LEU A 146 1.35 -16.98 -0.38
CA LEU A 146 2.04 -16.01 -1.23
C LEU A 146 3.07 -15.19 -0.44
N SER A 147 4.20 -15.79 -0.09
CA SER A 147 5.20 -15.24 0.83
C SER A 147 5.89 -13.96 0.33
N ARG A 148 5.85 -13.65 -0.96
CA ARG A 148 6.37 -12.39 -1.52
C ARG A 148 5.33 -11.27 -1.61
N LEU A 149 4.17 -11.47 -0.98
CA LEU A 149 3.18 -10.42 -0.76
C LEU A 149 3.33 -9.85 0.66
N ILE A 150 3.70 -8.57 0.74
CA ILE A 150 3.86 -7.85 2.01
C ILE A 150 2.89 -6.67 2.01
N GLY A 151 1.88 -6.76 2.87
CA GLY A 151 0.89 -5.69 3.07
C GLY A 151 1.28 -4.77 4.23
N TYR A 152 0.89 -3.51 4.11
CA TYR A 152 0.81 -2.56 5.19
C TYR A 152 -0.64 -2.09 5.32
N TYR A 153 -1.22 -2.25 6.47
CA TYR A 153 -2.55 -1.76 6.81
C TYR A 153 -2.42 -0.45 7.58
N ASP A 154 -2.83 0.66 6.97
CA ASP A 154 -2.94 1.96 7.63
C ASP A 154 -4.20 1.99 8.51
N ALA A 155 -4.04 1.53 9.76
CA ALA A 155 -5.10 1.47 10.76
C ALA A 155 -5.25 2.82 11.48
N ASN A 156 -5.65 3.87 10.75
CA ASN A 156 -5.78 5.23 11.27
C ASN A 156 -7.15 5.53 11.89
N LYS A 157 -8.08 4.58 11.83
CA LYS A 157 -9.42 4.60 12.47
C LYS A 157 -10.34 5.70 11.94
N ALA A 158 -10.05 6.26 10.77
CA ALA A 158 -10.82 7.34 10.16
C ALA A 158 -11.33 6.97 8.77
N GLN A 159 -12.56 7.36 8.49
CA GLN A 159 -13.22 7.25 7.18
C GLN A 159 -13.88 8.57 6.83
N ILE A 160 -14.27 8.76 5.56
CA ILE A 160 -14.91 9.99 5.11
C ILE A 160 -16.19 10.33 5.91
N ALA A 161 -16.95 9.32 6.33
CA ALA A 161 -18.20 9.48 7.08
C ALA A 161 -18.02 9.52 8.61
N GLY A 162 -16.79 9.42 9.13
CA GLY A 162 -16.51 9.43 10.56
C GLY A 162 -15.47 8.42 11.02
N LYS A 163 -15.56 8.05 12.28
CA LYS A 163 -14.69 7.01 12.85
C LYS A 163 -15.09 5.63 12.35
N VAL A 164 -14.12 4.75 12.11
CA VAL A 164 -14.32 3.34 11.72
C VAL A 164 -15.28 2.61 12.65
N SER A 165 -15.20 2.86 13.97
CA SER A 165 -16.05 2.22 14.97
C SER A 165 -17.57 2.44 14.80
N ARG A 166 -17.98 3.31 13.87
CA ARG A 166 -19.39 3.49 13.50
C ARG A 166 -19.92 2.38 12.59
N SER A 167 -19.05 1.76 11.82
CA SER A 167 -19.41 0.79 10.76
C SER A 167 -18.75 -0.57 10.95
N ASP A 168 -17.63 -0.64 11.68
CA ASP A 168 -16.83 -1.84 11.79
C ASP A 168 -16.17 -1.98 13.18
N THR A 169 -16.23 -3.20 13.72
CA THR A 169 -15.63 -3.58 15.00
C THR A 169 -14.79 -4.87 14.86
N THR A 170 -14.45 -5.24 13.63
CA THR A 170 -13.68 -6.45 13.33
C THR A 170 -12.27 -6.34 13.93
N ASP A 171 -11.82 -7.40 14.57
CA ASP A 171 -10.41 -7.57 14.93
C ASP A 171 -9.63 -8.04 13.70
N TYR A 172 -8.98 -7.11 13.03
CA TYR A 172 -8.26 -7.41 11.79
C TYR A 172 -6.96 -8.18 12.03
N LYS A 173 -6.36 -8.12 13.21
CA LYS A 173 -5.26 -9.01 13.56
C LYS A 173 -5.74 -10.47 13.51
N MET A 174 -6.78 -10.78 14.26
CA MET A 174 -7.38 -12.12 14.25
C MET A 174 -7.89 -12.53 12.88
N PHE A 175 -8.44 -11.58 12.12
CA PHE A 175 -8.88 -11.84 10.74
C PHE A 175 -7.72 -12.31 9.85
N TYR A 176 -6.57 -11.62 9.84
CA TYR A 176 -5.40 -11.99 9.07
C TYR A 176 -4.79 -13.31 9.57
N GLU A 177 -4.65 -13.48 10.88
CA GLU A 177 -4.12 -14.72 11.49
C GLU A 177 -4.98 -15.93 11.10
N SER A 178 -6.31 -15.81 11.15
CA SER A 178 -7.25 -16.89 10.76
C SER A 178 -7.20 -17.23 9.27
N ASN A 179 -6.75 -16.30 8.44
CA ASN A 179 -6.51 -16.50 7.02
C ASN A 179 -5.06 -16.89 6.69
N ASN A 180 -4.30 -17.38 7.68
CA ASN A 180 -2.94 -17.89 7.52
C ASN A 180 -1.91 -16.84 7.05
N TRP A 181 -2.04 -15.59 7.49
CA TRP A 181 -1.03 -14.55 7.28
C TRP A 181 -0.07 -14.48 8.47
N HIS A 182 1.18 -14.11 8.20
CA HIS A 182 2.13 -13.63 9.20
C HIS A 182 1.77 -12.19 9.56
N VAL A 183 1.46 -11.93 10.84
CA VAL A 183 0.94 -10.63 11.30
C VAL A 183 1.93 -9.97 12.24
N GLN A 184 2.20 -8.69 11.99
CA GLN A 184 2.97 -7.82 12.86
C GLN A 184 2.17 -6.54 13.15
N GLU A 185 2.34 -5.97 14.34
CA GLU A 185 1.75 -4.69 14.73
C GLU A 185 2.86 -3.71 15.08
N VAL A 186 2.78 -2.48 14.61
CA VAL A 186 3.77 -1.44 14.85
C VAL A 186 3.10 -0.09 15.14
N ASP A 187 3.80 0.79 15.84
CA ASP A 187 3.50 2.21 15.79
C ASP A 187 3.84 2.70 14.36
N GLY A 188 2.82 3.13 13.62
CA GLY A 188 2.97 3.52 12.22
C GLY A 188 3.70 4.83 11.99
N GLN A 189 4.12 5.53 13.05
CA GLN A 189 4.96 6.72 13.00
C GLN A 189 6.39 6.43 13.46
N ASP A 190 6.70 5.20 13.90
CA ASP A 190 8.05 4.74 14.23
C ASP A 190 8.72 4.08 13.02
N ARG A 191 9.57 4.84 12.32
CA ARG A 191 10.29 4.37 11.13
C ARG A 191 11.22 3.18 11.41
N GLU A 192 11.80 3.08 12.60
CA GLU A 192 12.65 1.93 12.95
C GLU A 192 11.83 0.67 13.19
N ALA A 193 10.66 0.79 13.83
CA ALA A 193 9.72 -0.31 13.96
C ALA A 193 9.22 -0.79 12.60
N ILE A 194 8.85 0.13 11.71
CA ILE A 194 8.44 -0.17 10.33
C ILE A 194 9.57 -0.89 9.57
N ARG A 195 10.80 -0.35 9.62
CA ARG A 195 11.98 -0.94 8.98
C ARG A 195 12.24 -2.37 9.45
N SER A 196 12.15 -2.59 10.75
CA SER A 196 12.32 -3.90 11.35
C SER A 196 11.22 -4.87 10.92
N ALA A 197 9.97 -4.41 10.87
CA ALA A 197 8.83 -5.23 10.45
C ALA A 197 8.92 -5.63 8.97
N ILE A 198 9.35 -4.74 8.07
CA ILE A 198 9.56 -5.09 6.65
C ILE A 198 10.66 -6.15 6.52
N ARG A 199 11.78 -6.03 7.25
CA ARG A 199 12.83 -7.05 7.23
C ARG A 199 12.34 -8.42 7.72
N ILE A 200 11.55 -8.44 8.78
CA ILE A 200 10.95 -9.68 9.31
C ILE A 200 9.97 -10.27 8.28
N ALA A 201 9.15 -9.42 7.63
CA ALA A 201 8.23 -9.86 6.59
C ALA A 201 8.96 -10.45 5.38
N GLN A 202 10.12 -9.90 4.98
CA GLN A 202 10.95 -10.47 3.91
C GLN A 202 11.63 -11.81 4.29
N MET A 203 11.77 -12.09 5.58
CA MET A 203 12.29 -13.38 6.06
C MET A 203 11.21 -14.47 6.14
N GLU A 204 9.94 -14.11 6.07
CA GLU A 204 8.83 -15.06 6.03
C GLU A 204 8.74 -15.66 4.62
N ILE A 205 8.87 -16.98 4.51
CA ILE A 205 8.95 -17.69 3.23
C ILE A 205 7.76 -18.61 2.93
N GLU A 206 6.83 -18.76 3.87
CA GLU A 206 5.70 -19.68 3.76
C GLU A 206 4.35 -18.96 3.62
N LYS A 207 4.25 -17.75 4.13
CA LYS A 207 3.00 -17.01 4.27
C LYS A 207 3.12 -15.59 3.74
N PRO A 208 2.03 -14.98 3.23
CA PRO A 208 1.99 -13.54 3.05
C PRO A 208 2.10 -12.82 4.40
N SER A 209 2.71 -11.66 4.41
CA SER A 209 2.88 -10.85 5.61
C SER A 209 2.01 -9.61 5.58
N ILE A 210 1.45 -9.26 6.74
CA ILE A 210 0.78 -7.98 6.97
C ILE A 210 1.42 -7.26 8.16
N ILE A 211 1.72 -5.99 7.97
CA ILE A 211 2.16 -5.07 9.01
C ILE A 211 0.99 -4.13 9.30
N ILE A 212 0.40 -4.23 10.47
CA ILE A 212 -0.68 -3.34 10.92
C ILE A 212 -0.02 -2.14 11.58
N GLY A 213 -0.04 -1.00 10.87
CA GLY A 213 0.43 0.27 11.39
C GLY A 213 -0.67 0.97 12.17
N HIS A 214 -0.48 1.09 13.49
CA HIS A 214 -1.37 1.92 14.31
C HIS A 214 -1.04 3.38 14.10
N ASN A 215 -1.74 4.00 13.18
CA ASN A 215 -1.48 5.35 12.72
C ASN A 215 -2.46 6.37 13.33
N VAL A 216 -2.04 7.62 13.26
CA VAL A 216 -2.91 8.78 13.50
C VAL A 216 -3.16 9.48 12.17
N ILE A 217 -4.42 9.74 11.83
CA ILE A 217 -4.72 10.49 10.60
C ILE A 217 -4.23 11.94 10.71
N ALA A 218 -3.64 12.47 9.63
CA ALA A 218 -3.06 13.82 9.57
C ALA A 218 -2.08 14.11 10.74
N PRO A 219 -1.03 13.27 10.94
CA PRO A 219 -0.08 13.48 12.00
C PRO A 219 0.64 14.83 11.81
N GLY A 220 0.92 15.54 12.91
CA GLY A 220 1.57 16.86 12.89
C GLY A 220 0.65 18.04 12.52
N CYS A 221 -0.61 17.80 12.23
CA CYS A 221 -1.59 18.88 12.03
C CYS A 221 -1.98 19.49 13.37
N ALA A 222 -1.52 20.70 13.66
CA ALA A 222 -1.56 21.33 14.99
C ALA A 222 -2.94 21.35 15.66
N THR A 223 -4.03 21.43 14.89
CA THR A 223 -5.40 21.56 15.41
C THR A 223 -6.32 20.40 15.02
N MET A 224 -5.91 19.56 14.08
CA MET A 224 -6.79 18.57 13.45
C MET A 224 -6.19 17.15 13.44
N GLU A 225 -5.03 16.94 14.06
CA GLU A 225 -4.43 15.62 14.19
C GLU A 225 -5.41 14.63 14.83
N GLY A 226 -5.57 13.46 14.23
CA GLY A 226 -6.51 12.42 14.68
C GLY A 226 -7.98 12.70 14.40
N ASN A 227 -8.30 13.84 13.79
CA ASN A 227 -9.68 14.18 13.49
C ASN A 227 -10.09 13.59 12.13
N HIS A 228 -11.15 12.77 12.10
CA HIS A 228 -11.64 12.14 10.87
C HIS A 228 -12.01 13.15 9.76
N ASN A 229 -12.31 14.42 10.10
CA ASN A 229 -12.59 15.44 9.09
C ASN A 229 -11.41 15.75 8.17
N THR A 230 -10.18 15.40 8.59
CA THR A 230 -8.98 15.52 7.73
C THR A 230 -8.90 14.43 6.67
N HIS A 231 -9.78 13.43 6.68
CA HIS A 231 -9.76 12.35 5.70
C HIS A 231 -9.92 12.86 4.27
N GLY A 232 -10.90 13.70 4.00
CA GLY A 232 -11.22 14.17 2.65
C GLY A 232 -11.05 15.67 2.41
N ALA A 233 -10.83 16.46 3.45
CA ALA A 233 -10.63 17.91 3.36
C ALA A 233 -9.16 18.26 3.67
N PRO A 234 -8.62 19.33 3.05
CA PRO A 234 -7.31 19.86 3.37
C PRO A 234 -7.29 20.53 4.74
#